data_967365986da6b6b130fcdd90c5b540b9
#
_entry.id   967365986da6b6b130fcdd90c5b540b9
#
_cell.length_a   1.000
_cell.length_b   1.000
_cell.length_c   1.000
_cell.angle_alpha   90.00
_cell.angle_beta   90.00
_cell.angle_gamma   90.00
#
_symmetry.space_group_name_H-M   'P 1'
#
loop_
_entity.id
_entity.type
_entity.pdbx_description
1 polymer ?
#
loop_
_entity_poly.entity_id
_entity_poly.type
_entity_poly.pdbx_seq_one_letter_code
_entity_poly.pdbx_strand_id
1 'polypeptide(L)'
;ACDGIYDPTRGYVMRGGREMENHFECLWDLFRSIPSLEIEGASVLDEYYWLNKHDPNYSLCRATINQGKDAHTDGKFDLSTKGAMEIMKLFMTPDEDLYDKTIEDVFDEEVFDSTFWMYWRSMFAFENWHSALEMKLYFQRFIHHISGLPDFSALKFTRYNQYESLILPMQKYLEAHGVDFQFNTEVTNVEFEVVQDKKIAKTIECKVNGTETGIVLTENDLVFVTNGSCTEGTIYG
;
A
#
# COMPACT_ATOMS: atom_id res chain seq x y z
N ALA A 1 5.03 6.08 4.15
CA ALA A 1 5.72 7.07 3.36
C ALA A 1 6.65 6.39 2.35
N CYS A 2 6.57 6.84 1.11
CA CYS A 2 7.41 6.36 0.02
C CYS A 2 8.51 7.40 -0.20
N ASP A 3 9.64 7.24 0.45
CA ASP A 3 10.79 8.14 0.32
C ASP A 3 12.10 7.37 0.28
N GLY A 4 13.15 8.04 -0.14
CA GLY A 4 14.51 7.54 -0.12
C GLY A 4 15.46 8.64 0.31
N ILE A 5 16.37 8.30 1.18
CA ILE A 5 17.40 9.21 1.71
C ILE A 5 18.76 8.63 1.39
N TYR A 6 19.61 9.42 0.76
CA TYR A 6 21.02 9.09 0.63
C TYR A 6 21.80 9.65 1.82
N ASP A 7 22.37 8.78 2.61
CA ASP A 7 23.26 9.12 3.71
C ASP A 7 24.70 8.73 3.33
N PRO A 8 25.65 9.67 3.32
CA PRO A 8 27.05 9.38 2.92
C PRO A 8 27.74 8.30 3.76
N THR A 9 27.27 8.07 5.00
CA THR A 9 27.87 7.10 5.93
C THR A 9 27.14 5.77 5.98
N ARG A 10 25.83 5.77 5.72
CA ARG A 10 24.93 4.61 5.82
C ARG A 10 24.49 4.06 4.47
N GLY A 11 24.72 4.81 3.40
CA GLY A 11 24.24 4.46 2.07
C GLY A 11 22.78 4.89 1.84
N TYR A 12 22.10 4.20 0.95
CA TYR A 12 20.71 4.50 0.61
C TYR A 12 19.77 3.93 1.68
N VAL A 13 19.00 4.78 2.32
CA VAL A 13 17.92 4.38 3.24
C VAL A 13 16.59 4.61 2.52
N MET A 14 15.82 3.54 2.31
CA MET A 14 14.53 3.61 1.64
C MET A 14 13.40 3.16 2.56
N ARG A 15 12.26 3.81 2.45
CA ARG A 15 10.98 3.35 2.96
C ARG A 15 10.04 3.05 1.80
N GLY A 16 9.25 1.98 1.95
CA GLY A 16 8.42 1.46 0.88
C GLY A 16 9.20 0.60 -0.11
N GLY A 17 8.48 -0.26 -0.81
CA GLY A 17 9.01 -1.15 -1.83
C GLY A 17 8.79 -0.61 -3.24
N ARG A 18 8.95 -1.50 -4.21
CA ARG A 18 8.65 -1.24 -5.61
C ARG A 18 7.46 -2.05 -6.12
N GLU A 19 6.87 -2.85 -5.23
CA GLU A 19 5.80 -3.79 -5.58
C GLU A 19 4.55 -3.03 -5.99
N MET A 20 4.07 -3.37 -7.17
CA MET A 20 2.89 -2.84 -7.80
C MET A 20 2.07 -3.97 -8.39
N GLU A 21 0.90 -3.65 -8.91
CA GLU A 21 0.09 -4.61 -9.66
C GLU A 21 -0.72 -3.91 -10.75
N ASN A 22 -1.22 -4.70 -11.72
CA ASN A 22 -1.88 -4.14 -12.89
C ASN A 22 -3.29 -3.59 -12.59
N HIS A 23 -3.93 -4.06 -11.53
CA HIS A 23 -5.32 -3.69 -11.17
C HIS A 23 -5.41 -2.54 -10.15
N PHE A 24 -4.37 -1.73 -10.01
CA PHE A 24 -4.46 -0.42 -9.38
C PHE A 24 -5.04 0.61 -10.35
N GLU A 25 -6.26 0.37 -10.80
CA GLU A 25 -6.86 1.06 -11.96
C GLU A 25 -6.96 2.56 -11.79
N CYS A 26 -7.42 3.03 -10.62
CA CYS A 26 -7.47 4.47 -10.32
C CYS A 26 -6.07 5.11 -10.29
N LEU A 27 -5.07 4.37 -9.75
CA LEU A 27 -3.69 4.84 -9.72
C LEU A 27 -3.12 4.97 -11.14
N TRP A 28 -3.32 3.95 -11.97
CA TRP A 28 -2.82 3.96 -13.33
C TRP A 28 -3.54 4.93 -14.23
N ASP A 29 -4.83 5.18 -14.01
CA ASP A 29 -5.56 6.24 -14.69
C ASP A 29 -4.97 7.62 -14.37
N LEU A 30 -4.65 7.88 -13.10
CA LEU A 30 -3.93 9.09 -12.69
C LEU A 30 -2.57 9.20 -13.38
N PHE A 31 -1.74 8.15 -13.29
CA PHE A 31 -0.37 8.18 -13.81
C PHE A 31 -0.27 8.15 -15.34
N ARG A 32 -1.35 7.92 -16.04
CA ARG A 32 -1.46 8.15 -17.49
C ARG A 32 -1.29 9.63 -17.85
N SER A 33 -1.72 10.52 -16.97
CA SER A 33 -1.63 11.97 -17.17
C SER A 33 -0.35 12.61 -16.62
N ILE A 34 0.43 11.87 -15.83
CA ILE A 34 1.69 12.37 -15.26
C ILE A 34 2.84 12.07 -16.23
N PRO A 35 3.54 13.11 -16.74
CA PRO A 35 4.67 12.92 -17.64
C PRO A 35 5.82 12.16 -16.99
N SER A 36 6.48 11.30 -17.77
CA SER A 36 7.77 10.73 -17.41
C SER A 36 8.81 11.83 -17.23
N LEU A 37 9.69 11.70 -16.25
CA LEU A 37 10.86 12.59 -16.07
C LEU A 37 12.05 12.18 -16.95
N GLU A 38 12.04 10.97 -17.50
CA GLU A 38 13.17 10.41 -18.23
C GLU A 38 12.92 10.29 -19.74
N ILE A 39 11.67 10.09 -20.15
CA ILE A 39 11.30 9.78 -21.54
C ILE A 39 10.34 10.83 -22.04
N GLU A 40 10.82 11.67 -22.95
CA GLU A 40 10.01 12.71 -23.57
C GLU A 40 8.78 12.12 -24.29
N GLY A 41 7.62 12.70 -24.04
CA GLY A 41 6.35 12.27 -24.63
C GLY A 41 5.73 11.01 -24.03
N ALA A 42 6.37 10.38 -23.04
CA ALA A 42 5.83 9.25 -22.30
C ALA A 42 5.19 9.69 -20.97
N SER A 43 4.30 8.86 -20.46
CA SER A 43 3.75 8.97 -19.10
C SER A 43 4.46 8.02 -18.14
N VAL A 44 4.26 8.22 -16.84
CA VAL A 44 4.70 7.27 -15.81
C VAL A 44 4.08 5.88 -16.02
N LEU A 45 2.82 5.82 -16.47
CA LEU A 45 2.18 4.57 -16.82
C LEU A 45 2.89 3.85 -17.97
N ASP A 46 3.33 4.59 -19.00
CA ASP A 46 4.06 4.00 -20.14
C ASP A 46 5.37 3.37 -19.68
N GLU A 47 6.13 4.04 -18.82
CA GLU A 47 7.38 3.49 -18.26
C GLU A 47 7.13 2.20 -17.48
N TYR A 48 6.11 2.21 -16.61
CA TYR A 48 5.73 1.03 -15.85
C TYR A 48 5.34 -0.13 -16.76
N TYR A 49 4.51 0.14 -17.78
CA TYR A 49 4.04 -0.86 -18.72
C TYR A 49 5.20 -1.46 -19.54
N TRP A 50 6.07 -0.62 -20.07
CA TRP A 50 7.21 -1.08 -20.89
C TRP A 50 8.19 -1.90 -20.06
N LEU A 51 8.51 -1.45 -18.85
CA LEU A 51 9.40 -2.20 -17.95
C LEU A 51 8.86 -3.61 -17.70
N ASN A 52 7.62 -3.72 -17.25
CA ASN A 52 7.05 -5.01 -16.86
C ASN A 52 6.72 -5.92 -18.04
N LYS A 53 6.66 -5.37 -19.25
CA LYS A 53 6.55 -6.14 -20.49
C LYS A 53 7.90 -6.74 -20.92
N HIS A 54 8.98 -6.00 -20.74
CA HIS A 54 10.33 -6.42 -21.14
C HIS A 54 11.03 -7.27 -20.08
N ASP A 55 10.72 -7.03 -18.82
CA ASP A 55 11.31 -7.73 -17.67
C ASP A 55 10.19 -8.21 -16.74
N PRO A 56 9.46 -9.25 -17.15
CA PRO A 56 8.38 -9.80 -16.32
C PRO A 56 8.98 -10.42 -15.06
N ASN A 57 8.38 -10.07 -13.91
CA ASN A 57 8.83 -10.61 -12.64
C ASN A 57 8.57 -12.11 -12.56
N TYR A 58 9.58 -12.84 -12.15
CA TYR A 58 9.50 -14.25 -11.81
C TYR A 58 10.57 -14.58 -10.77
N SER A 59 10.14 -15.03 -9.61
CA SER A 59 11.03 -15.49 -8.55
C SER A 59 10.33 -16.56 -7.73
N LEU A 60 10.77 -17.80 -7.84
CA LEU A 60 10.18 -18.89 -7.04
C LEU A 60 10.26 -18.54 -5.55
N CYS A 61 9.11 -18.49 -4.90
CA CYS A 61 8.99 -18.28 -3.48
C CYS A 61 9.64 -19.41 -2.71
N ARG A 62 10.61 -19.08 -1.88
CA ARG A 62 11.19 -19.99 -0.89
C ARG A 62 10.66 -19.61 0.48
N ALA A 63 9.89 -20.50 1.08
CA ALA A 63 9.41 -20.35 2.43
C ALA A 63 10.19 -21.24 3.40
N THR A 64 10.33 -20.80 4.63
CA THR A 64 10.99 -21.57 5.69
C THR A 64 10.02 -21.85 6.84
N ILE A 65 10.19 -22.98 7.45
CA ILE A 65 9.49 -23.42 8.67
C ILE A 65 10.51 -23.78 9.75
N ASN A 66 10.06 -23.93 10.99
CA ASN A 66 10.89 -24.44 12.09
C ASN A 66 12.28 -23.78 12.17
N GLN A 67 12.30 -22.44 12.20
CA GLN A 67 13.52 -21.63 12.34
C GLN A 67 14.54 -21.80 11.19
N GLY A 68 14.06 -21.81 9.96
CA GLY A 68 14.91 -21.75 8.77
C GLY A 68 15.05 -23.05 7.99
N LYS A 69 14.29 -24.09 8.31
CA LYS A 69 14.20 -25.27 7.45
C LYS A 69 13.40 -24.97 6.21
N ASP A 70 13.81 -25.48 5.06
CA ASP A 70 13.06 -25.37 3.81
C ASP A 70 11.68 -26.01 3.98
N ALA A 71 10.64 -25.29 3.60
CA ALA A 71 9.27 -25.77 3.66
C ALA A 71 8.89 -26.67 2.48
N HIS A 72 9.74 -26.77 1.45
CA HIS A 72 9.51 -27.57 0.23
C HIS A 72 8.15 -27.31 -0.42
N THR A 73 7.79 -26.04 -0.58
CA THR A 73 6.50 -25.63 -1.14
C THR A 73 6.33 -25.99 -2.63
N ASP A 74 7.45 -26.08 -3.36
CA ASP A 74 7.53 -26.52 -4.77
C ASP A 74 6.55 -25.80 -5.72
N GLY A 75 6.18 -24.56 -5.39
CA GLY A 75 5.22 -23.76 -6.15
C GLY A 75 3.78 -24.25 -6.06
N LYS A 76 3.44 -25.05 -5.06
CA LYS A 76 2.08 -25.60 -4.87
C LYS A 76 1.42 -25.03 -3.64
N PHE A 77 0.09 -24.99 -3.65
CA PHE A 77 -0.69 -24.56 -2.49
C PHE A 77 -0.97 -25.67 -1.48
N ASP A 78 -0.91 -26.91 -1.90
CA ASP A 78 -1.18 -28.08 -1.08
C ASP A 78 -2.46 -27.94 -0.22
N LEU A 79 -3.49 -27.35 -0.83
CA LEU A 79 -4.77 -27.10 -0.20
C LEU A 79 -5.74 -28.24 -0.55
N SER A 80 -6.33 -28.84 0.48
CA SER A 80 -7.33 -29.90 0.28
C SER A 80 -8.61 -29.38 -0.39
N THR A 81 -9.41 -30.29 -0.92
CA THR A 81 -10.74 -29.95 -1.46
C THR A 81 -11.62 -29.29 -0.38
N LYS A 82 -11.52 -29.77 0.87
CA LYS A 82 -12.28 -29.20 1.99
C LYS A 82 -11.81 -27.77 2.27
N GLY A 83 -10.51 -27.55 2.39
CA GLY A 83 -9.95 -26.20 2.60
C GLY A 83 -10.31 -25.23 1.49
N ALA A 84 -10.30 -25.69 0.23
CA ALA A 84 -10.77 -24.87 -0.90
C ALA A 84 -12.25 -24.49 -0.77
N MET A 85 -13.10 -25.42 -0.29
CA MET A 85 -14.52 -25.15 -0.04
C MET A 85 -14.72 -24.17 1.11
N GLU A 86 -13.92 -24.20 2.14
CA GLU A 86 -13.97 -23.25 3.25
C GLU A 86 -13.58 -21.82 2.80
N ILE A 87 -12.57 -21.69 1.94
CA ILE A 87 -12.24 -20.42 1.31
C ILE A 87 -13.40 -19.89 0.47
N MET A 88 -14.01 -20.74 -0.34
CA MET A 88 -15.19 -20.36 -1.12
C MET A 88 -16.36 -19.96 -0.22
N LYS A 89 -16.57 -20.66 0.88
CA LYS A 89 -17.59 -20.31 1.87
C LYS A 89 -17.33 -18.93 2.48
N LEU A 90 -16.08 -18.63 2.90
CA LEU A 90 -15.71 -17.31 3.40
C LEU A 90 -16.03 -16.23 2.36
N PHE A 91 -15.66 -16.46 1.11
CA PHE A 91 -15.90 -15.51 0.01
C PHE A 91 -17.40 -15.20 -0.19
N MET A 92 -18.26 -16.19 0.01
CA MET A 92 -19.72 -16.08 -0.16
C MET A 92 -20.47 -15.64 1.10
N THR A 93 -19.83 -15.65 2.26
CA THR A 93 -20.47 -15.27 3.54
C THR A 93 -20.72 -13.75 3.54
N PRO A 94 -21.91 -13.27 3.92
CA PRO A 94 -22.19 -11.84 4.09
C PRO A 94 -21.22 -11.17 5.06
N ASP A 95 -20.91 -9.89 4.82
CA ASP A 95 -19.93 -9.17 5.63
C ASP A 95 -20.38 -9.04 7.09
N GLU A 96 -21.68 -8.83 7.31
CA GLU A 96 -22.28 -8.71 8.63
C GLU A 96 -22.13 -9.97 9.49
N ASP A 97 -22.03 -11.15 8.87
CA ASP A 97 -21.82 -12.42 9.56
C ASP A 97 -20.36 -12.64 9.97
N LEU A 98 -19.47 -11.75 9.55
CA LEU A 98 -18.02 -11.82 9.79
C LEU A 98 -17.48 -10.75 10.74
N TYR A 99 -18.30 -9.78 11.17
CA TYR A 99 -17.84 -8.64 11.98
C TYR A 99 -17.11 -9.06 13.27
N ASP A 100 -17.58 -10.11 13.93
CA ASP A 100 -17.02 -10.60 15.18
C ASP A 100 -16.25 -11.92 15.03
N LYS A 101 -15.87 -12.28 13.77
CA LYS A 101 -15.17 -13.51 13.49
C LYS A 101 -13.69 -13.29 13.24
N THR A 102 -12.88 -14.18 13.83
CA THR A 102 -11.48 -14.32 13.47
C THR A 102 -11.31 -15.34 12.33
N ILE A 103 -10.14 -15.38 11.74
CA ILE A 103 -9.79 -16.35 10.69
C ILE A 103 -9.89 -17.77 11.23
N GLU A 104 -9.46 -18.00 12.48
CA GLU A 104 -9.56 -19.33 13.14
C GLU A 104 -10.99 -19.75 13.50
N ASP A 105 -11.96 -18.82 13.50
CA ASP A 105 -13.38 -19.16 13.68
C ASP A 105 -14.03 -19.68 12.39
N VAL A 106 -13.42 -19.46 11.24
CA VAL A 106 -14.01 -19.76 9.94
C VAL A 106 -13.30 -20.86 9.14
N PHE A 107 -12.09 -21.23 9.55
CA PHE A 107 -11.30 -22.29 8.92
C PHE A 107 -10.96 -23.39 9.90
N ASP A 108 -10.93 -24.61 9.40
CA ASP A 108 -10.41 -25.75 10.12
C ASP A 108 -8.86 -25.79 10.09
N GLU A 109 -8.25 -26.51 11.04
CA GLU A 109 -6.80 -26.65 11.20
C GLU A 109 -6.07 -27.05 9.90
N GLU A 110 -6.73 -27.85 9.06
CA GLU A 110 -6.23 -28.29 7.77
C GLU A 110 -5.84 -27.13 6.80
N VAL A 111 -6.55 -26.00 6.87
CA VAL A 111 -6.21 -24.81 6.07
C VAL A 111 -4.91 -24.21 6.55
N PHE A 112 -4.71 -24.14 7.87
CA PHE A 112 -3.52 -23.55 8.48
C PHE A 112 -2.25 -24.36 8.27
N ASP A 113 -2.38 -25.68 8.08
CA ASP A 113 -1.28 -26.57 7.76
C ASP A 113 -0.89 -26.55 6.27
N SER A 114 -1.67 -25.91 5.43
CA SER A 114 -1.42 -25.86 3.98
C SER A 114 -0.31 -24.88 3.60
N THR A 115 0.37 -25.14 2.48
CA THR A 115 1.32 -24.19 1.89
C THR A 115 0.60 -22.94 1.36
N PHE A 116 -0.69 -23.03 1.02
CA PHE A 116 -1.52 -21.87 0.70
C PHE A 116 -1.54 -20.85 1.85
N TRP A 117 -1.82 -21.32 3.10
CA TRP A 117 -1.83 -20.44 4.27
C TRP A 117 -0.46 -19.82 4.52
N MET A 118 0.60 -20.61 4.36
CA MET A 118 1.98 -20.12 4.51
C MET A 118 2.28 -18.96 3.54
N TYR A 119 1.92 -19.08 2.27
CA TYR A 119 2.06 -18.00 1.30
C TYR A 119 1.20 -16.79 1.67
N TRP A 120 -0.07 -17.04 1.97
CA TRP A 120 -1.04 -15.98 2.25
C TRP A 120 -0.63 -15.15 3.47
N ARG A 121 -0.35 -15.81 4.59
CA ARG A 121 0.07 -15.13 5.81
C ARG A 121 1.39 -14.38 5.66
N SER A 122 2.34 -14.93 4.93
CA SER A 122 3.66 -14.31 4.70
C SER A 122 3.55 -13.10 3.77
N MET A 123 2.74 -13.19 2.71
CA MET A 123 2.56 -12.13 1.73
C MET A 123 1.78 -10.93 2.30
N PHE A 124 0.73 -11.19 3.02
CA PHE A 124 -0.21 -10.18 3.50
C PHE A 124 -0.14 -9.93 5.01
N ALA A 125 0.80 -10.55 5.71
CA ALA A 125 1.01 -10.41 7.17
C ALA A 125 -0.22 -10.77 8.00
N PHE A 126 -0.98 -11.81 7.61
CA PHE A 126 -2.09 -12.32 8.40
C PHE A 126 -1.64 -13.27 9.50
N GLU A 127 -2.38 -13.27 10.60
CA GLU A 127 -2.34 -14.25 11.67
C GLU A 127 -3.73 -14.85 11.90
N ASN A 128 -3.80 -16.04 12.51
CA ASN A 128 -5.05 -16.77 12.67
C ASN A 128 -6.12 -16.00 13.45
N TRP A 129 -5.71 -15.14 14.38
CA TRP A 129 -6.58 -14.31 15.21
C TRP A 129 -7.01 -12.98 14.55
N HIS A 130 -6.55 -12.70 13.33
CA HIS A 130 -7.00 -11.52 12.59
C HIS A 130 -8.44 -11.67 12.10
N SER A 131 -9.05 -10.55 11.70
CA SER A 131 -10.43 -10.50 11.23
C SER A 131 -10.66 -11.35 9.98
N ALA A 132 -11.67 -12.23 10.04
CA ALA A 132 -12.12 -13.00 8.88
C ALA A 132 -12.70 -12.09 7.78
N LEU A 133 -13.35 -10.99 8.15
CA LEU A 133 -13.84 -10.01 7.19
C LEU A 133 -12.68 -9.36 6.42
N GLU A 134 -11.63 -8.94 7.13
CA GLU A 134 -10.46 -8.34 6.48
C GLU A 134 -9.82 -9.32 5.50
N MET A 135 -9.65 -10.58 5.90
CA MET A 135 -9.15 -11.63 5.00
C MET A 135 -10.04 -11.79 3.77
N LYS A 136 -11.37 -11.81 3.93
CA LYS A 136 -12.32 -11.86 2.81
C LYS A 136 -12.13 -10.69 1.84
N LEU A 137 -12.00 -9.46 2.36
CA LEU A 137 -11.78 -8.27 1.54
C LEU A 137 -10.46 -8.32 0.77
N TYR A 138 -9.41 -8.87 1.39
CA TYR A 138 -8.14 -9.13 0.70
C TYR A 138 -8.29 -10.19 -0.40
N PHE A 139 -9.04 -11.27 -0.17
CA PHE A 139 -9.35 -12.24 -1.23
C PHE A 139 -10.06 -11.60 -2.40
N GLN A 140 -11.08 -10.80 -2.14
CA GLN A 140 -11.81 -10.09 -3.20
C GLN A 140 -10.89 -9.16 -3.99
N ARG A 141 -9.98 -8.47 -3.29
CA ARG A 141 -9.04 -7.53 -3.91
C ARG A 141 -7.97 -8.23 -4.73
N PHE A 142 -7.46 -9.36 -4.27
CA PHE A 142 -6.29 -10.03 -4.85
C PHE A 142 -6.62 -11.37 -5.54
N ILE A 143 -7.88 -11.65 -5.82
CA ILE A 143 -8.29 -12.93 -6.43
C ILE A 143 -7.58 -13.22 -7.76
N HIS A 144 -7.28 -12.18 -8.54
CA HIS A 144 -6.59 -12.33 -9.84
C HIS A 144 -5.12 -12.74 -9.68
N HIS A 145 -4.56 -12.63 -8.48
CA HIS A 145 -3.15 -12.81 -8.20
C HIS A 145 -2.83 -14.05 -7.39
N ILE A 146 -3.84 -14.76 -6.90
CA ILE A 146 -3.65 -15.93 -6.04
C ILE A 146 -2.74 -16.96 -6.72
N SER A 147 -2.94 -17.21 -8.01
CA SER A 147 -2.12 -18.17 -8.75
C SER A 147 -0.65 -17.78 -8.89
N GLY A 148 -0.34 -16.50 -8.75
CA GLY A 148 1.01 -15.95 -8.83
C GLY A 148 1.74 -15.80 -7.49
N LEU A 149 1.12 -16.22 -6.37
CA LEU A 149 1.77 -16.17 -5.06
C LEU A 149 3.04 -17.03 -4.97
N PRO A 150 3.08 -18.25 -5.55
CA PRO A 150 4.26 -19.09 -5.45
C PRO A 150 5.49 -18.61 -6.20
N ASP A 151 5.34 -17.75 -7.21
CA ASP A 151 6.43 -17.32 -8.09
C ASP A 151 6.53 -15.81 -8.27
N PHE A 152 5.74 -15.04 -7.53
CA PHE A 152 5.63 -13.58 -7.61
C PHE A 152 5.27 -13.03 -9.00
N SER A 153 4.81 -13.85 -9.93
CA SER A 153 4.47 -13.39 -11.29
C SER A 153 3.33 -12.37 -11.31
N ALA A 154 2.49 -12.38 -10.26
CA ALA A 154 1.44 -11.38 -10.06
C ALA A 154 1.97 -10.00 -9.70
N LEU A 155 3.12 -9.92 -9.04
CA LEU A 155 3.72 -8.66 -8.64
C LEU A 155 4.46 -8.01 -9.80
N LYS A 156 4.31 -6.71 -9.89
CA LYS A 156 5.00 -5.83 -10.85
C LYS A 156 5.87 -4.85 -10.09
N PHE A 157 6.80 -4.25 -10.77
CA PHE A 157 7.74 -3.32 -10.13
C PHE A 157 7.82 -2.02 -10.90
N THR A 158 8.14 -0.96 -10.17
CA THR A 158 8.64 0.29 -10.74
C THR A 158 10.14 0.18 -11.02
N ARG A 159 10.67 1.04 -11.91
CA ARG A 159 12.09 1.04 -12.29
C ARG A 159 12.99 1.35 -11.09
N TYR A 160 12.61 2.38 -10.34
CA TYR A 160 13.27 2.80 -9.11
C TYR A 160 12.35 2.53 -7.93
N ASN A 161 12.69 3.01 -6.74
CA ASN A 161 11.76 3.02 -5.61
C ASN A 161 10.51 3.86 -5.95
N GLN A 162 9.49 3.78 -5.11
CA GLN A 162 8.23 4.47 -5.39
C GLN A 162 8.36 5.99 -5.33
N TYR A 163 9.34 6.52 -4.60
CA TYR A 163 9.55 7.98 -4.57
C TYR A 163 9.98 8.49 -5.95
N GLU A 164 11.08 7.96 -6.50
CA GLU A 164 11.58 8.41 -7.80
C GLU A 164 10.65 8.04 -8.96
N SER A 165 9.98 6.88 -8.87
CA SER A 165 9.16 6.40 -9.99
C SER A 165 7.76 7.01 -10.03
N LEU A 166 7.18 7.37 -8.89
CA LEU A 166 5.78 7.79 -8.79
C LEU A 166 5.63 9.17 -8.13
N ILE A 167 6.22 9.36 -6.94
CA ILE A 167 5.97 10.56 -6.14
C ILE A 167 6.65 11.78 -6.75
N LEU A 168 7.91 11.66 -7.13
CA LEU A 168 8.67 12.77 -7.72
C LEU A 168 8.09 13.26 -9.05
N PRO A 169 7.73 12.40 -10.02
CA PRO A 169 7.03 12.84 -11.23
C PRO A 169 5.71 13.57 -10.93
N MET A 170 4.91 13.04 -10.01
CA MET A 170 3.65 13.67 -9.59
C MET A 170 3.89 15.03 -8.92
N GLN A 171 4.87 15.12 -8.03
CA GLN A 171 5.25 16.39 -7.40
C GLN A 171 5.67 17.43 -8.46
N LYS A 172 6.53 17.05 -9.41
CA LYS A 172 6.97 17.95 -10.48
C LYS A 172 5.82 18.40 -11.37
N TYR A 173 4.90 17.50 -11.68
CA TYR A 173 3.69 17.83 -12.41
C TYR A 173 2.82 18.85 -11.65
N LEU A 174 2.59 18.64 -10.37
CA LEU A 174 1.80 19.54 -9.53
C LEU A 174 2.47 20.92 -9.35
N GLU A 175 3.79 20.95 -9.11
CA GLU A 175 4.57 22.19 -9.05
C GLU A 175 4.44 23.01 -10.36
N ALA A 176 4.50 22.34 -11.50
CA ALA A 176 4.31 22.99 -12.82
C ALA A 176 2.89 23.52 -13.03
N HIS A 177 1.91 23.04 -12.26
CA HIS A 177 0.52 23.50 -12.26
C HIS A 177 0.19 24.45 -11.10
N GLY A 178 1.19 25.00 -10.42
CA GLY A 178 1.04 26.04 -9.41
C GLY A 178 0.72 25.53 -8.01
N VAL A 179 0.89 24.24 -7.73
CA VAL A 179 0.78 23.72 -6.36
C VAL A 179 2.03 24.08 -5.57
N ASP A 180 1.83 24.66 -4.40
CA ASP A 180 2.90 25.03 -3.46
C ASP A 180 3.05 23.93 -2.38
N PHE A 181 4.25 23.33 -2.31
CA PHE A 181 4.59 22.33 -1.31
C PHE A 181 5.41 22.96 -0.19
N GLN A 182 4.84 23.06 0.99
CA GLN A 182 5.46 23.61 2.18
C GLN A 182 6.18 22.49 2.97
N PHE A 183 7.46 22.24 2.64
CA PHE A 183 8.30 21.29 3.37
C PHE A 183 8.82 21.88 4.68
N ASN A 184 9.30 21.02 5.59
CA ASN A 184 9.77 21.39 6.93
C ASN A 184 8.74 22.22 7.72
N THR A 185 7.47 21.95 7.45
CA THR A 185 6.32 22.61 8.05
C THR A 185 5.49 21.58 8.81
N GLU A 186 5.50 21.64 10.11
CA GLU A 186 4.68 20.83 10.99
C GLU A 186 3.36 21.55 11.26
N VAL A 187 2.25 21.00 10.82
CA VAL A 187 0.91 21.48 11.20
C VAL A 187 0.59 20.99 12.60
N THR A 188 0.45 21.93 13.54
CA THR A 188 0.21 21.62 14.96
C THR A 188 -1.28 21.64 15.30
N ASN A 189 -2.06 22.48 14.63
CA ASN A 189 -3.51 22.58 14.84
C ASN A 189 -4.21 23.15 13.61
N VAL A 190 -5.51 22.91 13.51
CA VAL A 190 -6.43 23.63 12.62
C VAL A 190 -7.53 24.21 13.50
N GLU A 191 -7.51 25.53 13.65
CA GLU A 191 -8.58 26.23 14.35
C GLU A 191 -9.82 26.32 13.46
N PHE A 192 -10.96 25.98 14.03
CA PHE A 192 -12.23 26.09 13.32
C PHE A 192 -13.36 26.58 14.25
N GLU A 193 -14.27 27.29 13.64
CA GLU A 193 -15.50 27.73 14.25
C GLU A 193 -16.64 26.81 13.85
N VAL A 194 -17.49 26.46 14.81
CA VAL A 194 -18.73 25.71 14.54
C VAL A 194 -19.91 26.67 14.61
N VAL A 195 -20.53 26.93 13.46
CA VAL A 195 -21.71 27.78 13.35
C VAL A 195 -22.85 26.95 12.80
N GLN A 196 -23.87 26.73 13.63
CA GLN A 196 -24.94 25.78 13.32
C GLN A 196 -24.31 24.39 13.03
N ASP A 197 -24.52 23.82 11.84
CA ASP A 197 -24.00 22.51 11.45
C ASP A 197 -22.75 22.61 10.54
N LYS A 198 -22.15 23.81 10.41
CA LYS A 198 -20.98 24.06 9.56
C LYS A 198 -19.72 24.18 10.41
N LYS A 199 -18.66 23.49 9.96
CA LYS A 199 -17.31 23.65 10.47
C LYS A 199 -16.54 24.53 9.51
N ILE A 200 -16.08 25.69 9.97
CA ILE A 200 -15.39 26.70 9.16
C ILE A 200 -13.96 26.80 9.69
N ALA A 201 -12.99 26.34 8.90
CA ALA A 201 -11.59 26.47 9.24
C ALA A 201 -11.19 27.97 9.20
N LYS A 202 -10.44 28.41 10.21
CA LYS A 202 -10.02 29.81 10.37
C LYS A 202 -8.52 30.00 10.22
N THR A 203 -7.75 29.11 10.84
CA THR A 203 -6.30 29.21 10.85
C THR A 203 -5.69 27.81 10.83
N ILE A 204 -4.63 27.63 10.07
CA ILE A 204 -3.75 26.47 10.19
C ILE A 204 -2.53 26.92 10.97
N GLU A 205 -2.36 26.41 12.18
CA GLU A 205 -1.18 26.67 13.02
C GLU A 205 -0.04 25.75 12.61
N CYS A 206 1.13 26.30 12.38
CA CYS A 206 2.28 25.58 11.88
C CYS A 206 3.57 25.95 12.64
N LYS A 207 4.53 25.02 12.61
CA LYS A 207 5.94 25.30 12.91
C LYS A 207 6.75 25.14 11.64
N VAL A 208 7.28 26.23 11.13
CA VAL A 208 8.16 26.25 9.97
C VAL A 208 9.60 26.35 10.44
N ASN A 209 10.42 25.31 10.20
CA ASN A 209 11.78 25.23 10.74
C ASN A 209 11.84 25.47 12.25
N GLY A 210 10.84 25.02 13.00
CA GLY A 210 10.73 25.21 14.46
C GLY A 210 10.17 26.56 14.93
N THR A 211 9.84 27.48 14.03
CA THR A 211 9.22 28.77 14.35
C THR A 211 7.71 28.69 14.16
N GLU A 212 6.96 29.06 15.19
CA GLU A 212 5.50 29.10 15.15
C GLU A 212 4.99 30.17 14.17
N THR A 213 4.03 29.81 13.35
CA THR A 213 3.36 30.66 12.38
C THR A 213 1.93 30.18 12.14
N GLY A 214 1.12 30.99 11.49
CA GLY A 214 -0.26 30.67 11.15
C GLY A 214 -0.63 31.05 9.74
N ILE A 215 -1.39 30.21 9.07
CA ILE A 215 -1.98 30.49 7.76
C ILE A 215 -3.44 30.86 8.02
N VAL A 216 -3.78 32.14 7.82
CA VAL A 216 -5.15 32.63 7.96
C VAL A 216 -5.97 32.22 6.75
N LEU A 217 -7.15 31.63 6.98
CA LEU A 217 -8.05 31.11 5.96
C LEU A 217 -9.24 32.05 5.76
N THR A 218 -9.78 32.01 4.57
CA THR A 218 -11.02 32.68 4.16
C THR A 218 -12.18 31.71 4.01
N GLU A 219 -13.38 32.19 3.82
CA GLU A 219 -14.56 31.36 3.58
C GLU A 219 -14.54 30.57 2.27
N ASN A 220 -13.60 30.89 1.37
CA ASN A 220 -13.43 30.21 0.10
C ASN A 220 -12.36 29.11 0.14
N ASP A 221 -11.69 28.93 1.26
CA ASP A 221 -10.66 27.92 1.44
C ASP A 221 -11.25 26.61 1.90
N LEU A 222 -10.72 25.51 1.38
CA LEU A 222 -11.05 24.16 1.80
C LEU A 222 -9.81 23.52 2.45
N VAL A 223 -9.98 22.91 3.61
CA VAL A 223 -8.92 22.23 4.35
C VAL A 223 -9.19 20.73 4.38
N PHE A 224 -8.24 19.96 3.87
CA PHE A 224 -8.25 18.50 3.94
C PHE A 224 -7.15 18.04 4.90
N VAL A 225 -7.53 17.29 5.94
CA VAL A 225 -6.60 16.75 6.93
C VAL A 225 -6.42 15.27 6.67
N THR A 226 -5.19 14.85 6.36
CA THR A 226 -4.82 13.48 5.99
C THR A 226 -3.78 12.87 6.93
N ASN A 227 -3.85 13.22 8.21
CA ASN A 227 -3.00 12.67 9.26
C ASN A 227 -3.55 11.32 9.79
N GLY A 228 -2.88 10.72 10.76
CA GLY A 228 -3.34 9.51 11.44
C GLY A 228 -3.05 8.21 10.69
N SER A 229 -2.02 8.18 9.88
CA SER A 229 -1.52 6.95 9.26
C SER A 229 -0.98 5.99 10.33
N CYS A 230 -1.13 4.68 10.09
CA CYS A 230 -0.56 3.64 10.97
C CYS A 230 0.98 3.72 11.10
N THR A 231 1.64 4.47 10.23
CA THR A 231 3.09 4.70 10.24
C THR A 231 3.49 6.04 10.87
N GLU A 232 2.55 6.85 11.34
CA GLU A 232 2.83 8.18 11.87
C GLU A 232 3.78 8.14 13.08
N GLY A 233 3.58 7.19 13.98
CA GLY A 233 4.41 6.98 15.15
C GLY A 233 5.69 6.17 14.92
N THR A 234 6.03 5.85 13.68
CA THR A 234 7.20 5.04 13.36
C THR A 234 8.48 5.84 13.60
N ILE A 235 9.38 5.28 14.40
CA ILE A 235 10.71 5.82 14.65
C ILE A 235 11.76 4.95 13.94
N TYR A 236 12.86 5.57 13.55
CA TYR A 236 14.00 4.84 13.02
C TYR A 236 14.67 4.03 14.15
N GLY A 237 14.91 2.74 13.89
CA GLY A 237 15.64 1.86 14.80
C GLY A 237 17.14 2.15 14.83
#